data_bbde51a1a34145724868da4eef13941d
#
_entry.id   bbde51a1a34145724868da4eef13941d
#
_cell.length_a   1.000
_cell.length_b   1.000
_cell.length_c   1.000
_cell.angle_alpha   90.00
_cell.angle_beta   90.00
_cell.angle_gamma   90.00
#
_symmetry.space_group_name_H-M   'P 1'
#
loop_
_entity.id
_entity.type
_entity.pdbx_description
1 polymer ?
#
loop_
_entity_poly.entity_id
_entity_poly.type
_entity_poly.pdbx_seq_one_letter_code
_entity_poly.pdbx_strand_id
1 'polypeptide(L)' 'MTRELHVYDHASAMIALLFVSPNGTVEAFDVEGFNRIGEFSSVAQAAAFACADVEMPRLDS' A
#
# COMPACT_ATOMS: atom_id res chain seq x y z
N MET A 1 -17.00 -4.35 -2.50
CA MET A 1 -15.99 -4.61 -3.54
C MET A 1 -14.63 -4.12 -3.08
N THR A 2 -13.61 -4.97 -3.14
CA THR A 2 -12.27 -4.62 -2.72
C THR A 2 -11.57 -3.81 -3.81
N ARG A 3 -10.91 -2.73 -3.41
CA ARG A 3 -10.20 -1.86 -4.33
C ARG A 3 -8.70 -2.08 -4.17
N GLU A 4 -8.00 -2.21 -5.29
CA GLU A 4 -6.55 -2.42 -5.28
C GLU A 4 -5.84 -1.11 -5.59
N LEU A 5 -4.84 -0.79 -4.76
CA LEU A 5 -3.98 0.38 -4.97
C LEU A 5 -2.54 -0.06 -5.05
N HIS A 6 -1.78 0.54 -5.95
CA HIS A 6 -0.36 0.28 -6.14
C HIS A 6 0.44 1.43 -5.57
N VAL A 7 1.45 1.13 -4.78
CA VAL A 7 2.31 2.14 -4.16
C VAL A 7 3.66 2.14 -4.86
N TYR A 8 4.09 3.29 -5.36
CA TYR A 8 5.33 3.45 -6.08
C TYR A 8 6.27 4.41 -5.35
N ASP A 9 7.57 4.20 -5.50
CA ASP A 9 8.54 5.17 -5.01
C ASP A 9 8.78 6.27 -6.06
N HIS A 10 9.66 7.21 -5.77
CA HIS A 10 9.95 8.33 -6.67
C HIS A 10 10.59 7.90 -7.99
N ALA A 11 11.14 6.70 -8.06
CA ALA A 11 11.71 6.15 -9.29
C ALA A 11 10.68 5.33 -10.07
N SER A 12 9.41 5.35 -9.65
CA SER A 12 8.30 4.61 -10.26
C SER A 12 8.43 3.08 -10.12
N ALA A 13 9.19 2.62 -9.14
CA ALA A 13 9.24 1.20 -8.81
C ALA A 13 8.11 0.87 -7.84
N MET A 14 7.35 -0.17 -8.13
CA MET A 14 6.27 -0.58 -7.24
C MET A 14 6.85 -1.21 -5.97
N ILE A 15 6.45 -0.70 -4.81
CA ILE A 15 7.00 -1.13 -3.54
C ILE A 15 5.98 -1.83 -2.64
N ALA A 16 4.69 -1.65 -2.91
CA ALA A 16 3.65 -2.29 -2.10
C ALA A 16 2.33 -2.34 -2.84
N LEU A 17 1.47 -3.24 -2.40
CA LEU A 17 0.09 -3.34 -2.85
C LEU A 17 -0.83 -3.14 -1.66
N LEU A 18 -1.89 -2.35 -1.85
CA LEU A 18 -2.90 -2.13 -0.82
C LEU A 18 -4.25 -2.61 -1.32
N PHE A 19 -4.97 -3.33 -0.47
CA PHE A 19 -6.33 -3.77 -0.77
C PHE A 19 -7.28 -3.10 0.21
N VAL A 20 -8.18 -2.27 -0.31
CA VAL A 20 -9.13 -1.50 0.49
C VAL A 20 -10.48 -2.20 0.48
N SER A 21 -10.92 -2.67 1.64
CA SER A 21 -12.22 -3.32 1.79
C SER A 21 -13.34 -2.29 1.84
N PRO A 22 -14.58 -2.70 1.52
CA PRO A 22 -15.73 -1.77 1.59
C PRO A 22 -15.95 -1.16 2.97
N ASN A 23 -15.50 -1.84 4.03
CA ASN A 23 -15.65 -1.33 5.40
C ASN A 23 -14.53 -0.36 5.80
N GLY A 24 -13.60 -0.07 4.89
CA GLY A 24 -12.52 0.88 5.17
C GLY A 24 -11.23 0.25 5.65
N THR A 25 -11.20 -1.05 5.90
CA THR A 25 -9.98 -1.74 6.31
C THR A 25 -9.03 -1.85 5.12
N VAL A 26 -7.75 -1.59 5.35
CA VAL A 26 -6.72 -1.64 4.32
C VAL A 26 -5.69 -2.70 4.69
N GLU A 27 -5.44 -3.64 3.78
CA GLU A 27 -4.40 -4.64 3.94
C GLU A 27 -3.24 -4.31 3.01
N ALA A 28 -2.02 -4.38 3.53
CA ALA A 28 -0.81 -4.08 2.77
C ALA A 28 0.00 -5.35 2.53
N PHE A 29 0.55 -5.46 1.32
CA PHE A 29 1.37 -6.60 0.91
C PHE A 29 2.64 -6.10 0.24
N ASP A 30 3.75 -6.81 0.45
CA ASP A 30 4.97 -6.49 -0.28
C ASP A 30 4.91 -7.10 -1.68
N VAL A 31 5.77 -6.62 -2.59
CA VAL A 31 5.74 -7.05 -3.98
C VAL A 31 6.73 -8.17 -4.30
N GLU A 32 7.65 -8.48 -3.39
CA GLU A 32 8.66 -9.50 -3.64
C GLU A 32 8.13 -10.91 -3.40
N GLY A 33 7.50 -11.13 -2.26
CA GLY A 33 6.96 -12.43 -1.92
C GLY A 33 5.46 -12.42 -1.78
N PHE A 34 4.84 -11.28 -2.01
CA PHE A 34 3.41 -11.06 -1.83
C PHE A 34 2.97 -11.42 -0.40
N ASN A 35 3.82 -11.08 0.56
CA ASN A 35 3.56 -11.33 1.97
C ASN A 35 2.78 -10.19 2.59
N ARG A 36 1.84 -10.55 3.46
CA ARG A 36 1.04 -9.54 4.16
C ARG A 36 1.91 -8.77 5.14
N ILE A 37 1.97 -7.45 4.95
CA ILE A 37 2.73 -6.56 5.82
C ILE A 37 1.92 -6.23 7.07
N GLY A 38 0.62 -5.95 6.90
CA GLY A 38 -0.22 -5.59 8.02
C GLY A 38 -1.60 -5.13 7.59
N GLU A 39 -2.40 -4.71 8.56
CA GLU A 39 -3.75 -4.22 8.36
C GLU A 39 -3.87 -2.84 9.00
N PHE A 40 -4.53 -1.93 8.31
CA PHE A 40 -4.60 -0.53 8.73
C PHE A 40 -6.03 -0.02 8.59
N SER A 41 -6.33 1.09 9.28
CA SER A 41 -7.66 1.68 9.26
C SER A 41 -7.82 2.75 8.19
N SER A 42 -6.74 3.10 7.47
CA SER A 42 -6.81 4.06 6.37
C SER A 42 -5.70 3.84 5.37
N VAL A 43 -5.91 4.33 4.15
CA VAL A 43 -4.89 4.26 3.10
C VAL A 43 -3.66 5.06 3.50
N ALA A 44 -3.87 6.21 4.14
CA ALA A 44 -2.75 7.05 4.57
C ALA A 44 -1.84 6.33 5.57
N GLN A 45 -2.42 5.60 6.52
CA GLN A 45 -1.64 4.83 7.48
C GLN A 45 -0.88 3.69 6.80
N ALA A 46 -1.54 2.97 5.91
CA ALA A 46 -0.92 1.86 5.19
C ALA A 46 0.23 2.35 4.32
N ALA A 47 0.03 3.44 3.60
CA ALA A 47 1.06 4.00 2.73
C ALA A 47 2.25 4.50 3.56
N ALA A 48 2.00 5.15 4.68
CA ALA A 48 3.07 5.63 5.55
C ALA A 48 3.91 4.47 6.09
N PHE A 49 3.27 3.37 6.46
CA PHE A 49 3.99 2.20 6.96
C PHE A 49 4.79 1.53 5.85
N ALA A 50 4.17 1.31 4.69
CA ALA A 50 4.82 0.62 3.58
C ALA A 50 5.95 1.43 2.97
N CYS A 51 5.90 2.76 3.12
CA CYS A 51 6.83 3.68 2.48
C CYS A 51 7.66 4.46 3.49
N ALA A 52 7.95 3.86 4.65
CA ALA A 52 8.68 4.55 5.72
C ALA A 52 10.02 5.12 5.26
N ASP A 53 10.65 4.46 4.28
CA ASP A 53 11.95 4.88 3.74
C ASP A 53 11.84 5.63 2.43
N VAL A 54 10.62 6.01 2.02
CA VAL A 54 10.38 6.67 0.73
C VAL A 54 9.83 8.08 1.00
N GLU A 55 10.47 9.09 0.40
CA GLU A 55 10.09 10.47 0.66
C GLU A 55 8.73 10.87 0.10
N MET A 56 8.41 10.44 -1.11
CA MET A 56 7.16 10.85 -1.77
C MET A 56 6.52 9.67 -2.48
N PRO A 57 5.87 8.78 -1.72
CA PRO A 57 5.22 7.63 -2.34
C PRO A 57 4.05 8.08 -3.22
N ARG A 58 3.89 7.41 -4.34
CA ARG A 58 2.79 7.67 -5.26
C ARG A 58 1.83 6.49 -5.21
N LEU A 59 0.54 6.80 -5.12
CA LEU A 59 -0.52 5.80 -5.13
C LEU A 59 -1.22 5.81 -6.48
N ASP A 60 -1.48 4.62 -7.00
CA ASP A 60 -2.17 4.47 -8.26
C ASP A 60 -3.10 3.25 -8.18
N SER A 61 -4.18 3.29 -8.91
CA SER A 61 -5.18 2.22 -8.86
C SER A 61 -5.28 1.46 -10.16
#